data_35cd0ba6eec5be4e3ee5fd2e18a4b101
#
_entry.id   35cd0ba6eec5be4e3ee5fd2e18a4b101
#
_cell.length_a   1.000
_cell.length_b   1.000
_cell.length_c   1.000
_cell.angle_alpha   90.00
_cell.angle_beta   90.00
_cell.angle_gamma   90.00
#
_symmetry.space_group_name_H-M   'P 1'
#
loop_
_entity.id
_entity.type
_entity.pdbx_description
1 polymer ?
#
loop_
_entity_poly.entity_id
_entity_poly.type
_entity_poly.pdbx_seq_one_letter_code
_entity_poly.pdbx_strand_id
1 'polypeptide(L)'
;GLSTIDNTSTNGSKQKVAGTDASFTVDGISLTRSSNNISDLFTGYDVNLLASTSSNGVDTPANLTGSVDTTSATTNLQTFVTAVNNARTLLNEKTFRGSASKEAGELSDDPVVKSIQNQLKSLTNSQLTGFGANGVYLSNLGVRTEKDGLLSLNATVLENELKNNPTSLDA
;
A
#
# COMPACT_ATOMS: atom_id res chain seq x y z
N GLY A 1 7.01 26.23 -9.13
CA GLY A 1 8.03 27.27 -9.17
C GLY A 1 8.36 27.80 -7.76
N LEU A 2 9.63 27.78 -7.35
CA LEU A 2 10.08 28.34 -6.08
C LEU A 2 10.19 29.87 -6.23
N SER A 3 9.42 30.66 -5.48
CA SER A 3 9.63 32.10 -5.38
C SER A 3 10.43 32.40 -4.10
N THR A 4 11.63 32.92 -4.26
CA THR A 4 12.45 33.48 -3.16
C THR A 4 12.13 34.96 -2.98
N ILE A 5 11.81 35.35 -1.73
CA ILE A 5 11.68 36.77 -1.36
C ILE A 5 13.04 37.20 -0.82
N ASP A 6 13.77 38.01 -1.57
CA ASP A 6 14.98 38.67 -1.05
C ASP A 6 14.56 39.94 -0.31
N ASN A 7 14.91 40.04 0.99
CA ASN A 7 14.58 41.14 1.86
C ASN A 7 15.80 42.05 2.11
N THR A 8 16.78 42.09 1.22
CA THR A 8 18.01 42.91 1.40
C THR A 8 17.92 44.31 0.81
N SER A 9 16.78 44.73 0.28
CA SER A 9 16.60 46.07 -0.28
C SER A 9 16.31 47.10 0.83
N THR A 10 17.24 48.01 1.04
CA THR A 10 17.14 49.16 1.97
C THR A 10 16.08 50.21 1.57
N ASN A 11 15.40 50.04 0.44
CA ASN A 11 14.47 51.03 -0.13
C ASN A 11 13.01 50.59 -0.18
N GLY A 12 12.57 49.65 0.64
CA GLY A 12 11.17 49.28 0.80
C GLY A 12 10.50 48.59 -0.41
N SER A 13 11.18 48.43 -1.52
CA SER A 13 10.70 47.69 -2.68
C SER A 13 11.06 46.24 -2.50
N LYS A 14 10.08 45.39 -2.16
CA LYS A 14 10.25 43.94 -2.15
C LYS A 14 10.41 43.47 -3.60
N GLN A 15 11.63 43.21 -4.01
CA GLN A 15 11.86 42.63 -5.33
C GLN A 15 11.34 41.15 -5.33
N LYS A 16 10.21 40.99 -5.97
CA LYS A 16 9.62 39.66 -6.13
C LYS A 16 10.30 39.00 -7.34
N VAL A 17 11.17 38.05 -7.07
CA VAL A 17 11.70 37.19 -8.15
C VAL A 17 10.56 36.28 -8.57
N ALA A 18 10.18 36.36 -9.85
CA ALA A 18 9.18 35.45 -10.39
C ALA A 18 9.73 34.01 -10.32
N GLY A 19 8.89 33.08 -9.88
CA GLY A 19 9.21 31.67 -9.94
C GLY A 19 9.39 31.23 -11.40
N THR A 20 10.35 30.39 -11.65
CA THR A 20 10.54 29.73 -12.97
C THR A 20 9.98 28.33 -12.91
N ASP A 21 9.43 27.88 -14.03
CA ASP A 21 8.98 26.51 -14.19
C ASP A 21 10.16 25.52 -14.08
N ALA A 22 9.88 24.34 -13.57
CA ALA A 22 10.82 23.24 -13.57
C ALA A 22 11.02 22.75 -15.02
N SER A 23 12.25 22.78 -15.50
CA SER A 23 12.62 22.27 -16.83
C SER A 23 13.54 21.08 -16.66
N PHE A 24 13.21 19.96 -17.33
CA PHE A 24 13.95 18.71 -17.22
C PHE A 24 13.78 17.89 -18.50
N THR A 25 14.64 16.89 -18.67
CA THR A 25 14.62 16.00 -19.84
C THR A 25 14.44 14.56 -19.37
N VAL A 26 13.53 13.82 -19.99
CA VAL A 26 13.28 12.40 -19.74
C VAL A 26 13.51 11.65 -21.06
N ASP A 27 14.43 10.72 -21.07
CA ASP A 27 14.79 9.93 -22.26
C ASP A 27 15.04 10.80 -23.53
N GLY A 28 15.64 11.98 -23.34
CA GLY A 28 15.92 12.92 -24.42
C GLY A 28 14.77 13.88 -24.78
N ILE A 29 13.61 13.77 -24.12
CA ILE A 29 12.45 14.63 -24.33
C ILE A 29 12.45 15.75 -23.29
N SER A 30 12.51 17.01 -23.73
CA SER A 30 12.44 18.17 -22.83
C SER A 30 11.00 18.43 -22.40
N LEU A 31 10.80 18.57 -21.10
CA LEU A 31 9.52 18.81 -20.45
C LEU A 31 9.61 20.01 -19.52
N THR A 32 8.48 20.70 -19.34
CA THR A 32 8.37 21.84 -18.44
C THR A 32 7.12 21.67 -17.56
N ARG A 33 7.25 21.91 -16.25
CA ARG A 33 6.13 21.88 -15.29
C ARG A 33 6.22 23.05 -14.33
N SER A 34 5.06 23.58 -13.95
CA SER A 34 4.96 24.70 -12.99
C SER A 34 5.24 24.30 -11.54
N SER A 35 5.41 23.02 -11.27
CA SER A 35 5.69 22.44 -9.95
C SER A 35 6.87 21.48 -10.01
N ASN A 36 7.60 21.35 -8.89
CA ASN A 36 8.61 20.32 -8.70
C ASN A 36 8.03 18.95 -8.35
N ASN A 37 6.76 18.91 -7.94
CA ASN A 37 6.02 17.68 -7.73
C ASN A 37 5.19 17.39 -8.99
N ILE A 38 5.48 16.28 -9.66
CA ILE A 38 4.98 15.91 -10.98
C ILE A 38 4.26 14.57 -10.85
N SER A 39 2.95 14.56 -10.99
CA SER A 39 2.11 13.36 -10.88
C SER A 39 1.62 12.82 -12.23
N ASP A 40 1.95 13.51 -13.32
CA ASP A 40 1.47 13.22 -14.66
C ASP A 40 2.54 12.63 -15.60
N LEU A 41 3.74 12.32 -15.07
CA LEU A 41 4.86 11.84 -15.88
C LEU A 41 4.81 10.31 -16.09
N PHE A 42 4.52 9.57 -15.03
CA PHE A 42 4.42 8.12 -15.06
C PHE A 42 3.15 7.69 -14.32
N THR A 43 2.35 6.84 -14.94
CA THR A 43 1.12 6.33 -14.32
C THR A 43 1.43 5.62 -13.01
N GLY A 44 0.82 6.07 -11.92
CA GLY A 44 0.98 5.49 -10.58
C GLY A 44 2.23 5.95 -9.80
N TYR A 45 2.95 6.97 -10.31
CA TYR A 45 4.13 7.52 -9.62
C TYR A 45 4.07 9.04 -9.52
N ASP A 46 4.47 9.56 -8.36
CA ASP A 46 4.76 10.96 -8.14
C ASP A 46 6.27 11.19 -8.17
N VAL A 47 6.74 12.08 -9.05
CA VAL A 47 8.15 12.45 -9.17
C VAL A 47 8.37 13.78 -8.49
N ASN A 48 9.27 13.85 -7.51
CA ASN A 48 9.65 15.08 -6.85
C ASN A 48 11.07 15.51 -7.25
N LEU A 49 11.18 16.66 -7.92
CA LEU A 49 12.46 17.23 -8.33
C LEU A 49 13.09 17.96 -7.13
N LEU A 50 14.18 17.41 -6.59
CA LEU A 50 14.83 17.93 -5.39
C LEU A 50 15.94 18.95 -5.71
N ALA A 51 16.65 18.75 -6.81
CA ALA A 51 17.77 19.61 -7.22
C ALA A 51 18.03 19.49 -8.73
N SER A 52 18.79 20.45 -9.28
CA SER A 52 19.30 20.33 -10.65
C SER A 52 20.39 19.27 -10.73
N THR A 53 20.34 18.44 -11.75
CA THR A 53 21.40 17.48 -12.10
C THR A 53 22.49 18.09 -12.98
N SER A 54 22.29 19.35 -13.42
CA SER A 54 23.30 20.12 -14.17
C SER A 54 24.16 20.94 -13.22
N SER A 55 25.47 20.78 -13.30
CA SER A 55 26.44 21.57 -12.55
C SER A 55 27.53 22.07 -13.49
N ASN A 56 27.81 23.39 -13.49
CA ASN A 56 28.81 24.05 -14.35
C ASN A 56 28.65 23.73 -15.85
N GLY A 57 27.41 23.57 -16.33
CA GLY A 57 27.13 23.26 -17.72
C GLY A 57 27.35 21.79 -18.11
N VAL A 58 27.61 20.92 -17.14
CA VAL A 58 27.69 19.47 -17.33
C VAL A 58 26.45 18.80 -16.75
N ASP A 59 25.69 18.12 -17.59
CA ASP A 59 24.52 17.35 -17.18
C ASP A 59 24.97 15.97 -16.69
N THR A 60 24.54 15.62 -15.48
CA THR A 60 24.72 14.29 -14.91
C THR A 60 23.36 13.62 -14.82
N PRO A 61 22.99 12.72 -15.73
CA PRO A 61 21.69 12.07 -15.71
C PRO A 61 21.46 11.31 -14.40
N ALA A 62 20.28 11.46 -13.81
CA ALA A 62 19.84 10.64 -12.70
C ALA A 62 19.04 9.43 -13.23
N ASN A 63 19.35 8.25 -12.73
CA ASN A 63 18.55 7.07 -13.00
C ASN A 63 17.35 7.03 -12.05
N LEU A 64 16.15 6.97 -12.60
CA LEU A 64 14.93 6.82 -11.81
C LEU A 64 14.61 5.33 -11.70
N THR A 65 14.48 4.84 -10.47
CA THR A 65 14.03 3.47 -10.21
C THR A 65 12.73 3.54 -9.42
N GLY A 66 11.69 2.89 -9.93
CA GLY A 66 10.44 2.69 -9.20
C GLY A 66 10.55 1.50 -8.24
N SER A 67 9.95 1.62 -7.06
CA SER A 67 9.73 0.49 -6.16
C SER A 67 8.25 0.43 -5.77
N VAL A 68 7.74 -0.79 -5.59
CA VAL A 68 6.37 -0.98 -5.10
C VAL A 68 6.30 -0.52 -3.65
N ASP A 69 5.28 0.25 -3.28
CA ASP A 69 4.99 0.58 -1.87
C ASP A 69 4.43 -0.67 -1.16
N THR A 70 5.34 -1.44 -0.60
CA THR A 70 4.99 -2.63 0.18
C THR A 70 4.45 -2.28 1.57
N THR A 71 4.67 -1.06 2.06
CA THR A 71 4.26 -0.62 3.40
C THR A 71 2.73 -0.48 3.49
N SER A 72 2.14 0.23 2.55
CA SER A 72 0.68 0.40 2.46
C SER A 72 -0.02 -0.94 2.24
N ALA A 73 0.49 -1.78 1.34
CA ALA A 73 -0.04 -3.12 1.10
C ALA A 73 0.02 -4.00 2.37
N THR A 74 1.15 -3.99 3.08
CA THR A 74 1.32 -4.73 4.34
C THR A 74 0.34 -4.25 5.42
N THR A 75 0.19 -2.94 5.58
CA THR A 75 -0.73 -2.35 6.56
C THR A 75 -2.18 -2.73 6.27
N ASN A 76 -2.60 -2.64 5.00
CA ASN A 76 -3.95 -3.00 4.58
C ASN A 76 -4.23 -4.49 4.80
N LEU A 77 -3.30 -5.36 4.44
CA LEU A 77 -3.46 -6.80 4.63
C LEU A 77 -3.43 -7.19 6.12
N GLN A 78 -2.60 -6.53 6.95
CA GLN A 78 -2.60 -6.73 8.39
C GLN A 78 -3.93 -6.29 9.02
N THR A 79 -4.51 -5.19 8.56
CA THR A 79 -5.84 -4.73 9.00
C THR A 79 -6.91 -5.76 8.66
N PHE A 80 -6.88 -6.31 7.44
CA PHE A 80 -7.78 -7.39 7.04
C PHE A 80 -7.63 -8.63 7.93
N VAL A 81 -6.40 -9.11 8.15
CA VAL A 81 -6.10 -10.25 9.02
C VAL A 81 -6.65 -10.02 10.43
N THR A 82 -6.43 -8.83 10.99
CA THR A 82 -6.93 -8.45 12.32
C THR A 82 -8.47 -8.46 12.36
N ALA A 83 -9.13 -7.90 11.36
CA ALA A 83 -10.60 -7.89 11.30
C ALA A 83 -11.19 -9.30 11.22
N VAL A 84 -10.61 -10.17 10.39
CA VAL A 84 -11.04 -11.58 10.28
C VAL A 84 -10.80 -12.32 11.60
N ASN A 85 -9.68 -12.11 12.26
CA ASN A 85 -9.37 -12.74 13.55
C ASN A 85 -10.33 -12.31 14.65
N ASN A 86 -10.67 -11.02 14.72
CA ASN A 86 -11.65 -10.49 15.66
C ASN A 86 -13.03 -11.14 15.42
N ALA A 87 -13.47 -11.24 14.16
CA ALA A 87 -14.72 -11.90 13.81
C ALA A 87 -14.71 -13.39 14.21
N ARG A 88 -13.63 -14.12 13.91
CA ARG A 88 -13.49 -15.54 14.29
C ARG A 88 -13.48 -15.74 15.80
N THR A 89 -12.77 -14.89 16.53
CA THR A 89 -12.72 -14.96 18.00
C THR A 89 -14.10 -14.77 18.60
N LEU A 90 -14.85 -13.74 18.15
CA LEU A 90 -16.22 -13.48 18.59
C LEU A 90 -17.15 -14.65 18.27
N LEU A 91 -17.08 -15.16 17.02
CA LEU A 91 -17.92 -16.30 16.60
C LEU A 91 -17.59 -17.56 17.42
N ASN A 92 -16.32 -17.84 17.66
CA ASN A 92 -15.89 -18.99 18.47
C ASN A 92 -16.36 -18.86 19.91
N GLU A 93 -16.32 -17.66 20.51
CA GLU A 93 -16.81 -17.39 21.85
C GLU A 93 -18.34 -17.62 21.92
N LYS A 94 -19.09 -17.02 20.99
CA LYS A 94 -20.56 -17.10 20.95
C LYS A 94 -21.09 -18.52 20.61
N THR A 95 -20.30 -19.33 19.90
CA THR A 95 -20.65 -20.70 19.53
C THR A 95 -19.97 -21.77 20.40
N PHE A 96 -19.26 -21.37 21.42
CA PHE A 96 -18.62 -22.33 22.34
C PHE A 96 -19.65 -23.24 22.98
N ARG A 97 -19.46 -24.57 22.92
CA ARG A 97 -20.43 -25.56 23.39
C ARG A 97 -20.46 -25.75 24.91
N GLY A 98 -19.63 -25.00 25.62
CA GLY A 98 -19.49 -25.16 27.05
C GLY A 98 -18.47 -26.24 27.45
N SER A 99 -18.05 -26.20 28.70
CA SER A 99 -17.20 -27.19 29.35
C SER A 99 -17.55 -27.29 30.83
N ALA A 100 -16.89 -28.16 31.56
CA ALA A 100 -17.12 -28.27 33.01
C ALA A 100 -16.81 -26.98 33.78
N SER A 101 -16.00 -26.06 33.20
CA SER A 101 -15.57 -24.81 33.83
C SER A 101 -16.08 -23.54 33.14
N LYS A 102 -16.77 -23.65 32.02
CA LYS A 102 -17.24 -22.49 31.23
C LYS A 102 -18.59 -22.79 30.61
N GLU A 103 -19.55 -21.88 30.79
CA GLU A 103 -20.87 -21.97 30.17
C GLU A 103 -20.81 -21.92 28.62
N ALA A 104 -21.83 -22.51 28.01
CA ALA A 104 -21.98 -22.46 26.54
C ALA A 104 -22.23 -21.01 26.07
N GLY A 105 -21.77 -20.69 24.91
CA GLY A 105 -22.07 -19.43 24.26
C GLY A 105 -23.54 -19.37 23.84
N GLU A 106 -24.06 -18.15 23.75
CA GLU A 106 -25.49 -17.87 23.46
C GLU A 106 -25.96 -18.48 22.13
N LEU A 107 -25.04 -18.68 21.17
CA LEU A 107 -25.30 -19.16 19.82
C LEU A 107 -24.67 -20.55 19.57
N SER A 108 -24.44 -21.34 20.61
CA SER A 108 -23.69 -22.60 20.53
C SER A 108 -24.28 -23.62 19.56
N ASP A 109 -25.59 -23.59 19.35
CA ASP A 109 -26.31 -24.49 18.44
C ASP A 109 -26.95 -23.80 17.23
N ASP A 110 -26.67 -22.52 17.03
CA ASP A 110 -27.21 -21.75 15.89
C ASP A 110 -26.59 -22.20 14.56
N PRO A 111 -27.37 -22.74 13.61
CA PRO A 111 -26.87 -23.21 12.33
C PRO A 111 -26.44 -22.05 11.40
N VAL A 112 -27.04 -20.87 11.54
CA VAL A 112 -26.71 -19.70 10.73
C VAL A 112 -25.29 -19.22 11.05
N VAL A 113 -24.94 -19.17 12.34
CA VAL A 113 -23.62 -18.77 12.79
C VAL A 113 -22.56 -19.79 12.36
N LYS A 114 -22.87 -21.09 12.39
CA LYS A 114 -21.99 -22.13 11.83
C LYS A 114 -21.77 -21.95 10.32
N SER A 115 -22.80 -21.54 9.58
CA SER A 115 -22.69 -21.23 8.16
C SER A 115 -21.74 -20.04 7.93
N ILE A 116 -21.86 -18.98 8.72
CA ILE A 116 -20.95 -17.80 8.65
C ILE A 116 -19.50 -18.21 8.93
N GLN A 117 -19.25 -19.03 9.94
CA GLN A 117 -17.91 -19.58 10.22
C GLN A 117 -17.33 -20.33 9.02
N ASN A 118 -18.14 -21.16 8.35
CA ASN A 118 -17.72 -21.90 7.16
C ASN A 118 -17.46 -20.97 5.98
N GLN A 119 -18.28 -19.93 5.80
CA GLN A 119 -18.06 -18.93 4.75
C GLN A 119 -16.75 -18.14 5.00
N LEU A 120 -16.45 -17.77 6.23
CA LEU A 120 -15.18 -17.12 6.60
C LEU A 120 -13.96 -18.02 6.34
N LYS A 121 -14.08 -19.33 6.58
CA LYS A 121 -13.02 -20.29 6.19
C LYS A 121 -12.87 -20.38 4.68
N SER A 122 -13.98 -20.47 3.96
CA SER A 122 -13.96 -20.53 2.50
C SER A 122 -13.32 -19.28 1.89
N LEU A 123 -13.70 -18.09 2.36
CA LEU A 123 -13.17 -16.82 1.90
C LEU A 123 -11.64 -16.75 2.01
N THR A 124 -11.07 -17.23 3.12
CA THR A 124 -9.63 -17.18 3.35
C THR A 124 -8.83 -18.24 2.60
N ASN A 125 -9.50 -19.27 2.07
CA ASN A 125 -8.88 -20.34 1.30
C ASN A 125 -9.20 -20.26 -0.20
N SER A 126 -10.09 -19.36 -0.60
CA SER A 126 -10.47 -19.19 -2.00
C SER A 126 -9.43 -18.37 -2.76
N GLN A 127 -9.39 -18.59 -4.05
CA GLN A 127 -8.66 -17.74 -4.96
C GLN A 127 -9.32 -16.36 -5.05
N LEU A 128 -8.53 -15.32 -4.92
CA LEU A 128 -8.95 -13.94 -5.17
C LEU A 128 -8.96 -13.73 -6.68
N THR A 129 -10.16 -13.68 -7.25
CA THR A 129 -10.35 -13.40 -8.68
C THR A 129 -10.39 -11.90 -8.93
N GLY A 130 -9.91 -11.45 -10.09
CA GLY A 130 -9.84 -10.02 -10.42
C GLY A 130 -8.51 -9.36 -9.99
N PHE A 131 -7.57 -10.13 -9.45
CA PHE A 131 -6.23 -9.68 -9.10
C PHE A 131 -5.19 -10.51 -9.85
N GLY A 132 -4.24 -9.82 -10.52
CA GLY A 132 -3.22 -10.48 -11.33
C GLY A 132 -3.80 -11.29 -12.49
N ALA A 133 -2.93 -11.78 -13.37
CA ALA A 133 -3.34 -12.50 -14.60
C ALA A 133 -4.04 -13.85 -14.34
N ASN A 134 -3.73 -14.51 -13.21
CA ASN A 134 -4.21 -15.88 -12.91
C ASN A 134 -4.97 -15.97 -11.57
N GLY A 135 -5.29 -14.84 -10.95
CA GLY A 135 -5.81 -14.80 -9.58
C GLY A 135 -4.74 -15.15 -8.53
N VAL A 136 -4.94 -14.70 -7.31
CA VAL A 136 -3.98 -14.82 -6.21
C VAL A 136 -4.65 -15.48 -5.02
N TYR A 137 -3.92 -16.32 -4.29
CA TYR A 137 -4.37 -16.83 -2.99
C TYR A 137 -3.78 -15.99 -1.86
N LEU A 138 -4.52 -15.85 -0.76
CA LEU A 138 -4.00 -15.18 0.44
C LEU A 138 -2.69 -15.83 0.95
N SER A 139 -2.51 -17.12 0.73
CA SER A 139 -1.26 -17.83 1.06
C SER A 139 -0.06 -17.35 0.25
N ASN A 140 -0.24 -16.96 -1.01
CA ASN A 140 0.82 -16.37 -1.82
C ASN A 140 1.26 -15.01 -1.28
N LEU A 141 0.31 -14.27 -0.67
CA LEU A 141 0.53 -12.99 -0.02
C LEU A 141 1.04 -13.12 1.43
N GLY A 142 1.43 -14.32 1.84
CA GLY A 142 1.98 -14.56 3.18
C GLY A 142 0.96 -14.74 4.30
N VAL A 143 -0.34 -14.80 4.00
CA VAL A 143 -1.38 -15.09 5.00
C VAL A 143 -1.52 -16.58 5.18
N ARG A 144 -1.46 -17.04 6.43
CA ARG A 144 -1.61 -18.46 6.81
C ARG A 144 -2.69 -18.62 7.87
N THR A 145 -3.32 -19.79 7.87
CA THR A 145 -4.21 -20.18 8.97
C THR A 145 -3.39 -21.01 9.98
N GLU A 146 -3.36 -20.57 11.20
CA GLU A 146 -2.68 -21.22 12.32
C GLU A 146 -3.53 -22.37 12.90
N LYS A 147 -2.93 -23.15 13.81
CA LYS A 147 -3.59 -24.33 14.43
C LYS A 147 -4.84 -23.97 15.23
N ASP A 148 -4.89 -22.78 15.79
CA ASP A 148 -6.03 -22.22 16.52
C ASP A 148 -7.15 -21.68 15.60
N GLY A 149 -6.89 -21.72 14.28
CA GLY A 149 -7.82 -21.24 13.26
C GLY A 149 -7.75 -19.75 13.01
N LEU A 150 -6.87 -19.01 13.67
CA LEU A 150 -6.62 -17.58 13.38
C LEU A 150 -5.69 -17.43 12.17
N LEU A 151 -5.67 -16.25 11.60
CA LEU A 151 -4.78 -15.91 10.50
C LEU A 151 -3.52 -15.23 11.04
N SER A 152 -2.39 -15.52 10.42
CA SER A 152 -1.14 -14.77 10.59
C SER A 152 -0.67 -14.20 9.25
N LEU A 153 0.02 -13.06 9.27
CA LEU A 153 0.66 -12.46 8.10
C LEU A 153 2.17 -12.54 8.25
N ASN A 154 2.83 -13.10 7.25
CA ASN A 154 4.28 -13.00 7.09
C ASN A 154 4.58 -11.86 6.10
N ALA A 155 4.96 -10.70 6.64
CA ALA A 155 5.25 -9.50 5.86
C ALA A 155 6.39 -9.71 4.84
N THR A 156 7.40 -10.51 5.19
CA THR A 156 8.52 -10.80 4.27
C THR A 156 8.08 -11.58 3.03
N VAL A 157 7.14 -12.51 3.17
CA VAL A 157 6.57 -13.24 2.02
C VAL A 157 5.79 -12.28 1.13
N LEU A 158 4.96 -11.40 1.73
CA LEU A 158 4.23 -10.37 0.98
C LEU A 158 5.17 -9.44 0.22
N GLU A 159 6.20 -8.90 0.90
CA GLU A 159 7.18 -8.02 0.26
C GLU A 159 7.89 -8.69 -0.92
N ASN A 160 8.29 -9.94 -0.75
CA ASN A 160 8.95 -10.70 -1.82
C ASN A 160 8.00 -10.96 -2.99
N GLU A 161 6.74 -11.29 -2.73
CA GLU A 161 5.73 -11.47 -3.78
C GLU A 161 5.53 -10.18 -4.56
N LEU A 162 5.33 -9.04 -3.89
CA LEU A 162 5.14 -7.75 -4.54
C LEU A 162 6.36 -7.25 -5.31
N LYS A 163 7.58 -7.59 -4.86
CA LYS A 163 8.81 -7.25 -5.59
C LYS A 163 8.99 -8.11 -6.85
N ASN A 164 8.65 -9.40 -6.77
CA ASN A 164 8.84 -10.34 -7.88
C ASN A 164 7.67 -10.28 -8.88
N ASN A 165 6.47 -9.99 -8.40
CA ASN A 165 5.23 -9.91 -9.16
C ASN A 165 4.47 -8.63 -8.82
N PRO A 166 4.96 -7.44 -9.26
CA PRO A 166 4.36 -6.15 -8.87
C PRO A 166 2.89 -6.01 -9.28
N THR A 167 2.47 -6.72 -10.31
CA THR A 167 1.09 -6.72 -10.81
C THR A 167 0.17 -7.76 -10.15
N SER A 168 0.66 -8.49 -9.14
CA SER A 168 -0.13 -9.55 -8.49
C SER A 168 -1.37 -9.02 -7.75
N LEU A 169 -1.38 -7.75 -7.36
CA LEU A 169 -2.51 -7.07 -6.72
C LEU A 169 -3.20 -6.04 -7.61
N ASP A 170 -2.82 -5.93 -8.88
CA ASP A 170 -3.51 -5.06 -9.83
C ASP A 170 -4.85 -5.70 -10.23
N ALA A 171 -5.93 -4.88 -10.21
CA ALA A 171 -7.29 -5.28 -10.55
C ALA A 171 -7.66 -4.86 -11.97
#